data_e5ba4e87dbe1b90683093fd8f6a47588
#
_entry.id   e5ba4e87dbe1b90683093fd8f6a47588
#
_cell.length_a   1.000
_cell.length_b   1.000
_cell.length_c   1.000
_cell.angle_alpha   90.00
_cell.angle_beta   90.00
_cell.angle_gamma   90.00
#
_symmetry.space_group_name_H-M   'P 1'
#
loop_
_entity.id
_entity.type
_entity.pdbx_description
1 polymer ?
#
loop_
_entity_poly.entity_id
_entity_poly.type
_entity_poly.pdbx_seq_one_letter_code
_entity_poly.pdbx_strand_id
1 'polypeptide(L)'
;MLRRHFLSSALAAAAASLFARGALAAGHAMDGMQGMDGMDDMPDMSPAPARARHAKPTAPALAAADALPAGAPLAALRVLANESREPGMFRATLVAQPVRRALLPGAAPTVFWQFGAGAQGPAVGPLIDVREGDTVEIRFVNRLPQPSTIHWHGLPVPPDQDGNPSDLVAPGATRVYRFTLPKGSAGTYWYHPHPHMATAEQVFRGLAGPFVVRAADDPLAGWPERHLFVSDLKLARDGTIAPNDMMDWMNGRQGQFVLVNGARRPRIALTGDER
;
A
#
# COMPACT_ATOMS: atom_id res chain seq x y z
N MET A 1 -39.73 -3.44 2.65
CA MET A 1 -39.55 -2.49 3.78
C MET A 1 -38.61 -3.01 4.88
N LEU A 2 -37.72 -3.98 4.66
CA LEU A 2 -36.85 -4.55 5.72
C LEU A 2 -35.36 -4.15 5.67
N ARG A 3 -34.93 -3.30 4.78
CA ARG A 3 -33.49 -2.91 4.63
C ARG A 3 -33.08 -1.62 5.36
N ARG A 4 -34.00 -0.88 5.98
CA ARG A 4 -33.68 0.38 6.68
C ARG A 4 -33.31 0.23 8.15
N HIS A 5 -33.51 -0.93 8.77
CA HIS A 5 -33.21 -1.16 10.20
C HIS A 5 -31.85 -1.77 10.48
N PHE A 6 -31.09 -2.21 9.47
CA PHE A 6 -29.78 -2.85 9.69
C PHE A 6 -28.63 -1.83 9.86
N LEU A 7 -28.77 -0.62 9.36
CA LEU A 7 -27.74 0.42 9.45
C LEU A 7 -27.81 1.27 10.74
N SER A 8 -28.95 1.28 11.43
CA SER A 8 -29.09 2.02 12.69
C SER A 8 -28.61 1.26 13.94
N SER A 9 -28.46 -0.06 13.87
CA SER A 9 -28.01 -0.87 15.01
C SER A 9 -26.49 -1.01 15.12
N ALA A 10 -25.75 -0.73 14.06
CA ALA A 10 -24.28 -0.81 14.03
C ALA A 10 -23.58 0.44 14.59
N LEU A 11 -24.25 1.61 14.63
CA LEU A 11 -23.68 2.84 15.19
C LEU A 11 -23.82 2.97 16.72
N ALA A 12 -24.72 2.23 17.34
CA ALA A 12 -24.94 2.29 18.80
C ALA A 12 -23.98 1.43 19.62
N ALA A 13 -23.31 0.45 19.02
CA ALA A 13 -22.38 -0.44 19.72
C ALA A 13 -20.93 0.09 19.78
N ALA A 14 -20.57 1.10 19.02
CA ALA A 14 -19.23 1.67 18.99
C ALA A 14 -18.98 2.79 20.00
N ALA A 15 -20.01 3.32 20.66
CA ALA A 15 -19.91 4.43 21.61
C ALA A 15 -19.77 4.03 23.09
N ALA A 16 -19.91 2.74 23.45
CA ALA A 16 -19.94 2.30 24.83
C ALA A 16 -18.62 1.74 25.39
N SER A 17 -17.54 1.67 24.62
CA SER A 17 -16.27 1.05 25.07
C SER A 17 -15.14 2.03 25.42
N LEU A 18 -15.41 3.34 25.54
CA LEU A 18 -14.39 4.38 25.77
C LEU A 18 -14.32 4.99 27.16
N PHE A 19 -15.12 4.48 28.15
CA PHE A 19 -15.03 5.00 29.51
C PHE A 19 -14.94 3.87 30.55
N ALA A 20 -13.79 3.20 30.68
CA ALA A 20 -13.38 2.53 31.91
C ALA A 20 -11.94 2.04 31.81
N ARG A 21 -10.98 2.87 32.17
CA ARG A 21 -9.69 2.47 32.75
C ARG A 21 -8.94 3.72 33.24
N GLY A 22 -9.34 4.17 34.40
CA GLY A 22 -8.51 5.02 35.25
C GLY A 22 -8.27 4.29 36.57
N ALA A 23 -7.06 4.45 37.09
CA ALA A 23 -6.58 4.13 38.42
C ALA A 23 -6.17 2.67 38.72
N LEU A 24 -4.81 2.52 38.82
CA LEU A 24 -4.12 2.05 40.02
C LEU A 24 -2.63 1.90 39.68
N ALA A 25 -1.87 2.96 39.95
CA ALA A 25 -0.40 2.87 40.07
C ALA A 25 -0.08 2.69 41.56
N ALA A 26 0.24 1.48 41.97
CA ALA A 26 0.82 1.20 43.27
C ALA A 26 2.36 1.28 43.14
N GLY A 27 2.97 2.19 43.88
CA GLY A 27 4.42 2.31 43.98
C GLY A 27 5.03 1.09 44.66
N HIS A 28 6.13 0.60 44.08
CA HIS A 28 7.08 -0.27 44.76
C HIS A 28 8.35 0.54 45.01
N ALA A 29 8.56 0.84 46.29
CA ALA A 29 9.85 1.33 46.77
C ALA A 29 10.88 0.16 46.68
N MET A 30 11.99 0.44 46.03
CA MET A 30 13.17 -0.43 46.03
C MET A 30 14.10 0.04 47.16
N ASP A 31 13.99 -0.61 48.30
CA ASP A 31 14.98 -0.55 49.37
C ASP A 31 16.07 -1.58 49.08
N GLY A 32 17.33 -1.17 49.16
CA GLY A 32 18.44 -2.07 49.29
C GLY A 32 19.53 -2.02 48.18
N MET A 33 20.38 -1.02 48.21
CA MET A 33 21.77 -1.16 47.73
C MET A 33 22.72 -0.36 48.64
N GLN A 34 23.20 -1.04 49.67
CA GLN A 34 24.42 -0.62 50.40
C GLN A 34 25.63 -1.32 49.76
N GLY A 35 26.68 -0.55 49.48
CA GLY A 35 28.06 -1.03 49.40
C GLY A 35 28.60 -1.20 48.00
N MET A 36 29.21 -0.15 47.46
CA MET A 36 30.37 -0.23 46.56
C MET A 36 31.29 1.00 46.80
N ASP A 37 32.12 0.91 47.83
CA ASP A 37 33.34 1.71 47.94
C ASP A 37 34.39 1.11 46.97
N GLY A 38 34.91 1.92 46.05
CA GLY A 38 36.03 1.58 45.20
C GLY A 38 35.87 1.89 43.73
N MET A 39 35.90 3.19 43.38
CA MET A 39 36.17 3.63 42.00
C MET A 39 36.88 5.01 42.01
N ASP A 40 38.15 4.96 42.42
CA ASP A 40 39.06 6.11 42.30
C ASP A 40 40.02 6.00 41.10
N ASP A 41 39.59 5.43 39.99
CA ASP A 41 40.36 5.44 38.73
C ASP A 41 39.42 5.53 37.52
N MET A 42 38.78 6.68 37.32
CA MET A 42 38.12 7.02 36.05
C MET A 42 38.99 8.04 35.29
N PRO A 43 39.42 7.75 34.06
CA PRO A 43 40.13 8.73 33.26
C PRO A 43 39.23 9.96 32.96
N ASP A 44 39.81 11.14 33.01
CA ASP A 44 39.18 12.44 32.73
C ASP A 44 38.38 12.40 31.42
N MET A 45 37.07 12.30 31.52
CA MET A 45 36.13 12.43 30.42
C MET A 45 35.77 13.91 30.24
N SER A 46 36.71 14.73 29.90
CA SER A 46 36.42 16.10 29.39
C SER A 46 35.46 15.98 28.19
N PRO A 47 34.35 16.74 28.15
CA PRO A 47 33.42 16.67 27.05
C PRO A 47 34.09 17.06 25.74
N ALA A 48 34.12 16.11 24.80
CA ALA A 48 34.60 16.38 23.45
C ALA A 48 33.89 17.62 22.88
N PRO A 49 34.58 18.45 22.06
CA PRO A 49 33.99 19.66 21.50
C PRO A 49 32.66 19.31 20.81
N ALA A 50 31.63 20.10 21.11
CA ALA A 50 30.28 19.90 20.62
C ALA A 50 30.30 19.67 19.10
N ARG A 51 30.08 18.43 18.68
CA ARG A 51 29.85 18.11 17.28
C ARG A 51 28.76 19.05 16.77
N ALA A 52 29.04 19.71 15.67
CA ALA A 52 28.09 20.56 14.98
C ALA A 52 26.71 19.88 15.02
N ARG A 53 25.73 20.53 15.67
CA ARG A 53 24.35 20.05 15.71
C ARG A 53 23.90 20.00 14.27
N HIS A 54 23.89 18.80 13.69
CA HIS A 54 23.24 18.61 12.39
C HIS A 54 21.80 19.09 12.59
N ALA A 55 21.45 20.21 11.91
CA ALA A 55 20.08 20.69 11.87
C ALA A 55 19.20 19.48 11.47
N LYS A 56 18.20 19.16 12.30
CA LYS A 56 17.22 18.14 11.94
C LYS A 56 16.69 18.51 10.56
N PRO A 57 16.74 17.60 9.57
CA PRO A 57 16.18 17.93 8.27
C PRO A 57 14.72 18.32 8.48
N THR A 58 14.39 19.56 8.17
CA THR A 58 13.00 20.04 8.20
C THR A 58 12.22 19.24 7.14
N ALA A 59 11.06 18.70 7.52
CA ALA A 59 10.21 18.01 6.55
C ALA A 59 9.95 18.95 5.35
N PRO A 60 10.04 18.44 4.12
CA PRO A 60 9.84 19.27 2.94
C PRO A 60 8.43 19.85 2.94
N ALA A 61 8.30 21.12 2.51
CA ALA A 61 7.00 21.76 2.38
C ALA A 61 6.13 21.00 1.38
N LEU A 62 4.90 20.68 1.78
CA LEU A 62 3.95 19.96 0.93
C LEU A 62 3.44 20.85 -0.22
N ALA A 63 3.15 20.24 -1.35
CA ALA A 63 2.44 20.89 -2.44
C ALA A 63 1.04 21.34 -2.00
N ALA A 64 0.51 22.40 -2.59
CA ALA A 64 -0.84 22.87 -2.30
C ALA A 64 -1.88 21.78 -2.65
N ALA A 65 -2.98 21.70 -1.90
CA ALA A 65 -4.00 20.66 -2.08
C ALA A 65 -4.72 20.70 -3.45
N ASP A 66 -4.57 21.78 -4.19
CA ASP A 66 -5.09 21.99 -5.55
C ASP A 66 -4.01 21.91 -6.63
N ALA A 67 -2.76 21.65 -6.28
CA ALA A 67 -1.63 21.65 -7.24
C ALA A 67 -1.74 20.60 -8.34
N LEU A 68 -2.46 19.50 -8.12
CA LEU A 68 -2.72 18.52 -9.16
C LEU A 68 -4.02 18.84 -9.92
N PRO A 69 -4.04 18.66 -11.27
CA PRO A 69 -5.23 18.87 -12.07
C PRO A 69 -6.38 17.95 -11.59
N ALA A 70 -7.62 18.43 -11.70
CA ALA A 70 -8.80 17.69 -11.33
C ALA A 70 -9.80 17.65 -12.50
N GLY A 71 -10.78 16.72 -12.44
CA GLY A 71 -11.88 16.67 -13.40
C GLY A 71 -11.54 16.01 -14.74
N ALA A 72 -10.43 15.31 -14.86
CA ALA A 72 -10.18 14.43 -16.00
C ALA A 72 -11.24 13.31 -16.06
N PRO A 73 -11.59 12.77 -17.24
CA PRO A 73 -12.38 11.55 -17.30
C PRO A 73 -11.73 10.42 -16.51
N LEU A 74 -12.55 9.58 -15.83
CA LEU A 74 -12.04 8.41 -15.15
C LEU A 74 -11.37 7.46 -16.16
N ALA A 75 -10.08 7.19 -15.98
CA ALA A 75 -9.38 6.23 -16.79
C ALA A 75 -9.77 4.80 -16.39
N ALA A 76 -9.98 3.91 -17.36
CA ALA A 76 -10.10 2.50 -17.09
C ALA A 76 -8.76 1.94 -16.54
N LEU A 77 -8.83 0.95 -15.66
CA LEU A 77 -7.64 0.23 -15.22
C LEU A 77 -7.09 -0.62 -16.37
N ARG A 78 -5.79 -0.65 -16.49
CA ARG A 78 -5.14 -1.55 -17.43
C ARG A 78 -5.25 -2.99 -16.92
N VAL A 79 -5.84 -3.86 -17.70
CA VAL A 79 -5.89 -5.30 -17.39
C VAL A 79 -4.55 -5.94 -17.73
N LEU A 80 -4.04 -6.77 -16.82
CA LEU A 80 -2.83 -7.57 -17.07
C LEU A 80 -3.17 -8.66 -18.09
N ALA A 81 -2.43 -8.68 -19.20
CA ALA A 81 -2.69 -9.66 -20.26
C ALA A 81 -2.32 -11.07 -19.80
N ASN A 82 -3.19 -12.04 -20.11
CA ASN A 82 -2.86 -13.46 -19.96
C ASN A 82 -1.92 -13.90 -21.09
N GLU A 83 -0.73 -14.34 -20.72
CA GLU A 83 0.31 -14.85 -21.64
C GLU A 83 0.07 -16.35 -21.99
N SER A 84 -0.82 -17.06 -21.26
CA SER A 84 -1.15 -18.45 -21.51
C SER A 84 -2.30 -18.60 -22.51
N ARG A 85 -2.26 -19.66 -23.30
CA ARG A 85 -3.38 -20.13 -24.13
C ARG A 85 -4.07 -21.38 -23.56
N GLU A 86 -3.56 -21.91 -22.44
CA GLU A 86 -4.10 -23.08 -21.79
C GLU A 86 -5.40 -22.71 -21.05
N PRO A 87 -6.51 -23.44 -21.23
CA PRO A 87 -7.73 -23.21 -20.49
C PRO A 87 -7.50 -23.36 -18.97
N GLY A 88 -8.07 -22.47 -18.17
CA GLY A 88 -7.90 -22.47 -16.71
C GLY A 88 -6.50 -22.07 -16.22
N MET A 89 -5.66 -21.50 -17.10
CA MET A 89 -4.33 -21.00 -16.76
C MET A 89 -4.24 -19.51 -17.03
N PHE A 90 -3.93 -18.75 -15.99
CA PHE A 90 -3.52 -17.36 -16.12
C PHE A 90 -2.01 -17.24 -15.86
N ARG A 91 -1.26 -16.84 -16.87
CA ARG A 91 0.18 -16.60 -16.76
C ARG A 91 0.49 -15.18 -17.14
N ALA A 92 1.29 -14.50 -16.33
CA ALA A 92 1.72 -13.14 -16.65
C ALA A 92 3.06 -12.78 -16.00
N THR A 93 3.68 -11.70 -16.51
CA THR A 93 4.88 -11.13 -15.92
C THR A 93 4.56 -9.78 -15.26
N LEU A 94 4.87 -9.65 -13.97
CA LEU A 94 4.84 -8.40 -13.23
C LEU A 94 6.25 -7.92 -12.93
N VAL A 95 6.58 -6.72 -13.40
CA VAL A 95 7.87 -6.08 -13.14
C VAL A 95 7.66 -4.91 -12.19
N ALA A 96 8.23 -4.97 -10.98
CA ALA A 96 8.30 -3.82 -10.08
C ALA A 96 9.51 -2.96 -10.44
N GLN A 97 9.30 -1.67 -10.73
CA GLN A 97 10.37 -0.78 -11.18
C GLN A 97 10.09 0.70 -10.87
N PRO A 98 11.14 1.53 -10.72
CA PRO A 98 10.98 2.97 -10.64
C PRO A 98 10.43 3.55 -11.95
N VAL A 99 9.47 4.48 -11.84
CA VAL A 99 8.87 5.21 -12.96
C VAL A 99 8.82 6.70 -12.63
N ARG A 100 9.24 7.55 -13.55
CA ARG A 100 9.23 9.01 -13.38
C ARG A 100 7.98 9.62 -14.01
N ARG A 101 7.32 10.53 -13.28
CA ARG A 101 6.11 11.24 -13.72
C ARG A 101 6.23 12.73 -13.43
N ALA A 102 6.07 13.56 -14.43
CA ALA A 102 5.94 15.00 -14.25
C ALA A 102 4.52 15.30 -13.71
N LEU A 103 4.39 15.63 -12.43
CA LEU A 103 3.12 15.94 -11.79
C LEU A 103 2.91 17.44 -11.57
N LEU A 104 3.97 18.15 -11.16
CA LEU A 104 3.91 19.58 -10.85
C LEU A 104 4.69 20.37 -11.90
N PRO A 105 4.14 21.47 -12.42
CA PRO A 105 4.86 22.35 -13.34
C PRO A 105 6.12 22.92 -12.65
N GLY A 106 7.26 22.88 -13.33
CA GLY A 106 8.53 23.43 -12.83
C GLY A 106 9.22 22.64 -11.72
N ALA A 107 8.63 21.53 -11.24
CA ALA A 107 9.24 20.63 -10.27
C ALA A 107 9.94 19.45 -10.95
N ALA A 108 10.80 18.76 -10.19
CA ALA A 108 11.38 17.51 -10.65
C ALA A 108 10.32 16.43 -10.87
N PRO A 109 10.47 15.51 -11.83
CA PRO A 109 9.55 14.40 -12.00
C PRO A 109 9.50 13.52 -10.73
N THR A 110 8.30 13.24 -10.26
CA THR A 110 8.05 12.34 -9.13
C THR A 110 8.48 10.92 -9.48
N VAL A 111 9.21 10.25 -8.60
CA VAL A 111 9.63 8.87 -8.76
C VAL A 111 8.64 7.96 -8.02
N PHE A 112 7.82 7.26 -8.77
CA PHE A 112 6.97 6.16 -8.27
C PHE A 112 7.68 4.83 -8.42
N TRP A 113 7.22 3.84 -7.67
CA TRP A 113 7.51 2.43 -7.93
C TRP A 113 6.23 1.77 -8.40
N GLN A 114 6.26 1.11 -9.54
CA GLN A 114 5.04 0.61 -10.16
C GLN A 114 5.21 -0.82 -10.69
N PHE A 115 4.12 -1.57 -10.68
CA PHE A 115 4.02 -2.84 -11.38
C PHE A 115 3.71 -2.63 -12.86
N GLY A 116 4.56 -3.21 -13.73
CA GLY A 116 4.41 -3.18 -15.17
C GLY A 116 4.97 -1.93 -15.86
N ALA A 117 5.22 -2.05 -17.17
CA ALA A 117 5.65 -0.94 -18.02
C ALA A 117 4.44 -0.14 -18.52
N GLY A 118 4.59 1.19 -18.63
CA GLY A 118 3.59 2.05 -19.29
C GLY A 118 2.34 2.35 -18.48
N ALA A 119 2.42 2.30 -17.15
CA ALA A 119 1.30 2.73 -16.31
C ALA A 119 0.83 4.13 -16.68
N GLN A 120 -0.45 4.26 -17.00
CA GLN A 120 -1.11 5.56 -17.15
C GLN A 120 -1.44 6.07 -15.76
N GLY A 121 -0.91 7.22 -15.39
CA GLY A 121 -1.15 7.83 -14.08
C GLY A 121 -0.25 7.31 -12.95
N PRO A 122 -0.26 8.00 -11.80
CA PRO A 122 0.50 7.61 -10.62
C PRO A 122 -0.13 6.42 -9.90
N ALA A 123 0.71 5.48 -9.50
CA ALA A 123 0.47 4.57 -8.39
C ALA A 123 -0.66 3.52 -8.53
N VAL A 124 -0.94 2.99 -9.73
CA VAL A 124 -1.89 1.87 -9.86
C VAL A 124 -1.26 0.75 -10.68
N GLY A 125 -1.13 -0.43 -10.09
CA GLY A 125 -0.76 -1.66 -10.79
C GLY A 125 -1.88 -2.14 -11.71
N PRO A 126 -1.58 -3.03 -12.67
CA PRO A 126 -2.60 -3.57 -13.56
C PRO A 126 -3.62 -4.41 -12.79
N LEU A 127 -4.86 -4.40 -13.27
CA LEU A 127 -5.91 -5.31 -12.80
C LEU A 127 -5.57 -6.74 -13.24
N ILE A 128 -5.52 -7.67 -12.28
CA ILE A 128 -5.53 -9.10 -12.53
C ILE A 128 -7.00 -9.54 -12.51
N ASP A 129 -7.49 -10.11 -13.60
CA ASP A 129 -8.89 -10.54 -13.77
C ASP A 129 -8.89 -12.01 -14.18
N VAL A 130 -9.33 -12.87 -13.28
CA VAL A 130 -9.26 -14.34 -13.37
C VAL A 130 -10.56 -14.96 -12.88
N ARG A 131 -10.68 -16.27 -12.97
CA ARG A 131 -11.87 -17.03 -12.56
C ARG A 131 -11.57 -17.99 -11.42
N GLU A 132 -12.57 -18.34 -10.67
CA GLU A 132 -12.52 -19.49 -9.76
C GLU A 132 -12.09 -20.74 -10.51
N GLY A 133 -11.18 -21.52 -9.91
CA GLY A 133 -10.61 -22.72 -10.52
C GLY A 133 -9.40 -22.46 -11.41
N ASP A 134 -9.12 -21.22 -11.79
CA ASP A 134 -7.92 -20.91 -12.57
C ASP A 134 -6.65 -21.18 -11.74
N THR A 135 -5.63 -21.68 -12.40
CA THR A 135 -4.27 -21.65 -11.88
C THR A 135 -3.61 -20.35 -12.31
N VAL A 136 -3.16 -19.56 -11.34
CA VAL A 136 -2.48 -18.28 -11.54
C VAL A 136 -0.98 -18.51 -11.42
N GLU A 137 -0.21 -18.09 -12.43
CA GLU A 137 1.24 -18.10 -12.44
C GLU A 137 1.78 -16.70 -12.74
N ILE A 138 2.37 -16.07 -11.74
CA ILE A 138 2.94 -14.71 -11.89
C ILE A 138 4.45 -14.80 -11.78
N ARG A 139 5.13 -14.43 -12.86
CA ARG A 139 6.56 -14.20 -12.87
C ARG A 139 6.84 -12.79 -12.39
N PHE A 140 7.23 -12.66 -11.12
CA PHE A 140 7.61 -11.38 -10.52
C PHE A 140 9.08 -11.09 -10.77
N VAL A 141 9.37 -9.92 -11.36
CA VAL A 141 10.73 -9.41 -11.59
C VAL A 141 10.95 -8.15 -10.76
N ASN A 142 11.86 -8.20 -9.80
CA ASN A 142 12.18 -7.06 -8.95
C ASN A 142 13.29 -6.21 -9.59
N ARG A 143 12.94 -5.04 -10.12
CA ARG A 143 13.87 -4.00 -10.61
C ARG A 143 13.93 -2.78 -9.69
N LEU A 144 13.47 -2.93 -8.44
CA LEU A 144 13.60 -1.90 -7.42
C LEU A 144 15.03 -1.88 -6.86
N PRO A 145 15.43 -0.79 -6.17
CA PRO A 145 16.72 -0.72 -5.48
C PRO A 145 16.77 -1.50 -4.16
N GLN A 146 15.66 -2.14 -3.76
CA GLN A 146 15.55 -2.87 -2.50
C GLN A 146 14.76 -4.18 -2.68
N PRO A 147 14.88 -5.15 -1.75
CA PRO A 147 14.11 -6.39 -1.79
C PRO A 147 12.61 -6.14 -1.72
N SER A 148 11.83 -7.02 -2.35
CA SER A 148 10.36 -6.91 -2.41
C SER A 148 9.72 -8.30 -2.46
N THR A 149 8.39 -8.34 -2.35
CA THR A 149 7.56 -9.54 -2.53
C THR A 149 6.28 -9.17 -3.27
N ILE A 150 5.41 -10.14 -3.55
CA ILE A 150 3.99 -9.88 -3.84
C ILE A 150 3.15 -10.70 -2.87
N HIS A 151 2.38 -10.01 -2.04
CA HIS A 151 1.33 -10.56 -1.20
C HIS A 151 -0.03 -10.42 -1.90
N TRP A 152 -0.82 -11.49 -1.87
CA TRP A 152 -2.15 -11.57 -2.49
C TRP A 152 -3.22 -11.34 -1.43
N HIS A 153 -3.45 -10.07 -1.11
CA HIS A 153 -4.24 -9.66 0.05
C HIS A 153 -5.68 -10.19 0.02
N GLY A 154 -5.98 -11.05 0.97
CA GLY A 154 -7.30 -11.64 1.16
C GLY A 154 -7.56 -12.91 0.34
N LEU A 155 -6.69 -13.28 -0.58
CA LEU A 155 -6.82 -14.53 -1.34
C LEU A 155 -6.41 -15.75 -0.50
N PRO A 156 -7.14 -16.86 -0.58
CA PRO A 156 -6.79 -18.10 0.11
C PRO A 156 -5.73 -18.87 -0.70
N VAL A 157 -4.49 -18.42 -0.63
CA VAL A 157 -3.34 -19.02 -1.32
C VAL A 157 -2.45 -19.82 -0.36
N PRO A 158 -1.68 -20.81 -0.84
CA PRO A 158 -0.71 -21.53 -0.01
C PRO A 158 0.32 -20.56 0.60
N PRO A 159 0.72 -20.72 1.87
CA PRO A 159 1.62 -19.78 2.56
C PRO A 159 2.96 -19.55 1.86
N ASP A 160 3.50 -20.57 1.18
CA ASP A 160 4.73 -20.48 0.41
C ASP A 160 4.58 -19.71 -0.92
N GLN A 161 3.34 -19.39 -1.31
CA GLN A 161 3.02 -18.58 -2.49
C GLN A 161 2.48 -17.19 -2.14
N ASP A 162 2.35 -16.86 -0.85
CA ASP A 162 1.68 -15.64 -0.39
C ASP A 162 2.62 -14.43 -0.22
N GLY A 163 3.87 -14.57 -0.60
CA GLY A 163 4.83 -13.45 -0.55
C GLY A 163 5.11 -12.95 0.86
N ASN A 164 5.26 -13.86 1.80
CA ASN A 164 5.56 -13.57 3.20
C ASN A 164 6.82 -12.67 3.35
N PRO A 165 6.96 -11.94 4.46
CA PRO A 165 8.10 -11.07 4.71
C PRO A 165 9.48 -11.75 4.68
N SER A 166 9.53 -13.06 4.93
CA SER A 166 10.74 -13.89 4.83
C SER A 166 11.13 -14.29 3.40
N ASP A 167 10.18 -14.17 2.45
CA ASP A 167 10.32 -14.67 1.08
C ASP A 167 10.80 -13.59 0.10
N LEU A 168 11.80 -12.83 0.50
CA LEU A 168 12.28 -11.66 -0.23
C LEU A 168 12.88 -12.01 -1.59
N VAL A 169 12.45 -11.26 -2.61
CA VAL A 169 13.06 -11.24 -3.95
C VAL A 169 14.05 -10.08 -4.00
N ALA A 170 15.33 -10.39 -4.12
CA ALA A 170 16.40 -9.38 -4.15
C ALA A 170 16.30 -8.46 -5.38
N PRO A 171 16.92 -7.27 -5.36
CA PRO A 171 17.05 -6.42 -6.56
C PRO A 171 17.65 -7.20 -7.73
N GLY A 172 17.02 -7.10 -8.90
CA GLY A 172 17.41 -7.83 -10.12
C GLY A 172 16.96 -9.30 -10.18
N ALA A 173 16.48 -9.87 -9.08
CA ALA A 173 16.02 -11.25 -9.02
C ALA A 173 14.58 -11.41 -9.53
N THR A 174 14.21 -12.67 -9.75
CA THR A 174 12.88 -13.09 -10.20
C THR A 174 12.37 -14.22 -9.32
N ARG A 175 11.07 -14.20 -9.03
CA ARG A 175 10.33 -15.31 -8.38
C ARG A 175 9.09 -15.63 -9.20
N VAL A 176 8.72 -16.90 -9.23
CA VAL A 176 7.44 -17.36 -9.79
C VAL A 176 6.52 -17.72 -8.63
N TYR A 177 5.37 -17.08 -8.58
CA TYR A 177 4.24 -17.43 -7.70
C TYR A 177 3.28 -18.28 -8.50
N ARG A 178 2.85 -19.42 -7.96
CA ARG A 178 1.91 -20.33 -8.63
C ARG A 178 0.93 -20.93 -7.64
N PHE A 179 -0.36 -20.65 -7.84
CA PHE A 179 -1.43 -21.16 -6.98
C PHE A 179 -2.72 -21.36 -7.80
N THR A 180 -3.61 -22.18 -7.29
CA THR A 180 -4.94 -22.40 -7.90
C THR A 180 -6.00 -21.76 -7.02
N LEU A 181 -6.90 -20.99 -7.62
CA LEU A 181 -7.99 -20.31 -6.94
C LEU A 181 -9.10 -21.33 -6.62
N PRO A 182 -9.46 -21.55 -5.35
CA PRO A 182 -10.51 -22.51 -5.02
C PRO A 182 -11.89 -21.97 -5.42
N LYS A 183 -12.86 -22.86 -5.55
CA LYS A 183 -14.27 -22.47 -5.65
C LYS A 183 -14.71 -21.76 -4.38
N GLY A 184 -15.54 -20.74 -4.51
CA GLY A 184 -15.96 -19.86 -3.41
C GLY A 184 -14.99 -18.73 -3.10
N SER A 185 -13.94 -18.55 -3.94
CA SER A 185 -13.01 -17.41 -3.82
C SER A 185 -13.37 -16.21 -4.71
N ALA A 186 -14.54 -16.24 -5.36
CA ALA A 186 -14.98 -15.08 -6.14
C ALA A 186 -15.06 -13.80 -5.28
N GLY A 187 -14.53 -12.71 -5.79
CA GLY A 187 -14.49 -11.46 -5.04
C GLY A 187 -13.53 -10.43 -5.63
N THR A 188 -13.45 -9.31 -4.92
CA THR A 188 -12.54 -8.22 -5.24
C THR A 188 -11.45 -8.15 -4.18
N TYR A 189 -10.22 -8.29 -4.60
CA TYR A 189 -9.01 -8.35 -3.81
C TYR A 189 -8.00 -7.33 -4.33
N TRP A 190 -6.81 -7.31 -3.74
CA TRP A 190 -5.69 -6.51 -4.23
C TRP A 190 -4.37 -7.22 -3.96
N TYR A 191 -3.29 -6.73 -4.56
CA TYR A 191 -1.95 -7.26 -4.34
C TYR A 191 -0.96 -6.12 -4.09
N HIS A 192 0.03 -6.39 -3.24
CA HIS A 192 1.04 -5.41 -2.84
C HIS A 192 2.30 -6.08 -2.26
N PRO A 193 3.43 -5.37 -2.13
CA PRO A 193 4.61 -5.91 -1.45
C PRO A 193 4.39 -6.09 0.06
N HIS A 194 5.13 -7.05 0.66
CA HIS A 194 5.06 -7.29 2.10
C HIS A 194 6.43 -7.46 2.79
N PRO A 195 7.54 -6.80 2.39
CA PRO A 195 8.79 -6.89 3.12
C PRO A 195 8.69 -6.16 4.46
N HIS A 196 9.22 -6.75 5.54
CA HIS A 196 9.28 -6.08 6.84
C HIS A 196 10.03 -4.74 6.74
N MET A 197 9.57 -3.73 7.47
CA MET A 197 10.11 -2.36 7.55
C MET A 197 10.03 -1.56 6.24
N ALA A 198 9.61 -2.15 5.11
CA ALA A 198 9.52 -1.48 3.81
C ALA A 198 8.14 -1.56 3.14
N THR A 199 7.19 -2.34 3.68
CA THR A 199 5.84 -2.49 3.11
C THR A 199 5.16 -1.14 2.89
N ALA A 200 5.10 -0.30 3.91
CA ALA A 200 4.45 1.01 3.82
C ALA A 200 5.11 1.90 2.74
N GLU A 201 6.45 1.95 2.69
CA GLU A 201 7.17 2.72 1.68
C GLU A 201 6.84 2.22 0.28
N GLN A 202 6.92 0.92 0.04
CA GLN A 202 6.69 0.34 -1.27
C GLN A 202 5.25 0.56 -1.75
N VAL A 203 4.27 0.46 -0.85
CA VAL A 203 2.87 0.71 -1.17
C VAL A 203 2.62 2.18 -1.48
N PHE A 204 3.04 3.12 -0.62
CA PHE A 204 2.77 4.54 -0.90
C PHE A 204 3.58 5.10 -2.08
N ARG A 205 4.66 4.43 -2.49
CA ARG A 205 5.35 4.74 -3.75
C ARG A 205 4.62 4.22 -4.98
N GLY A 206 3.58 3.39 -4.82
CA GLY A 206 2.68 2.98 -5.89
C GLY A 206 2.68 1.49 -6.24
N LEU A 207 3.27 0.64 -5.41
CA LEU A 207 3.25 -0.81 -5.62
C LEU A 207 1.99 -1.42 -5.01
N ALA A 208 0.87 -1.23 -5.66
CA ALA A 208 -0.38 -1.90 -5.35
C ALA A 208 -1.21 -2.06 -6.63
N GLY A 209 -2.02 -3.09 -6.72
CA GLY A 209 -2.93 -3.30 -7.85
C GLY A 209 -4.15 -4.13 -7.47
N PRO A 210 -5.28 -3.97 -8.19
CA PRO A 210 -6.49 -4.73 -7.95
C PRO A 210 -6.39 -6.14 -8.50
N PHE A 211 -7.11 -7.07 -7.85
CA PHE A 211 -7.23 -8.46 -8.26
C PHE A 211 -8.71 -8.87 -8.15
N VAL A 212 -9.29 -9.35 -9.24
CA VAL A 212 -10.69 -9.78 -9.30
C VAL A 212 -10.75 -11.27 -9.66
N VAL A 213 -11.49 -12.01 -8.87
CA VAL A 213 -11.82 -13.40 -9.12
C VAL A 213 -13.29 -13.49 -9.51
N ARG A 214 -13.56 -13.94 -10.73
CA ARG A 214 -14.90 -14.07 -11.28
C ARG A 214 -15.56 -15.37 -10.85
N ALA A 215 -16.80 -15.29 -10.37
CA ALA A 215 -17.63 -16.47 -10.19
C ALA A 215 -18.06 -17.03 -11.54
N ALA A 216 -18.31 -18.35 -11.59
CA ALA A 216 -18.84 -18.98 -12.78
C ALA A 216 -20.30 -18.55 -13.07
N ASP A 217 -21.05 -18.24 -12.02
CA ASP A 217 -22.49 -17.92 -12.01
C ASP A 217 -22.78 -16.49 -11.56
N ASP A 218 -21.90 -15.53 -11.87
CA ASP A 218 -22.10 -14.12 -11.53
C ASP A 218 -23.41 -13.58 -12.17
N PRO A 219 -24.41 -13.25 -11.36
CA PRO A 219 -25.71 -12.76 -11.88
C PRO A 219 -25.60 -11.39 -12.56
N LEU A 220 -24.48 -10.70 -12.40
CA LEU A 220 -24.21 -9.38 -13.00
C LEU A 220 -23.19 -9.45 -14.15
N ALA A 221 -22.82 -10.64 -14.64
CA ALA A 221 -21.80 -10.81 -15.67
C ALA A 221 -22.06 -10.04 -16.98
N GLY A 222 -23.32 -9.74 -17.30
CA GLY A 222 -23.69 -8.98 -18.50
C GLY A 222 -23.73 -7.45 -18.29
N TRP A 223 -23.49 -6.95 -17.08
CA TRP A 223 -23.58 -5.53 -16.78
C TRP A 223 -22.24 -4.84 -17.01
N PRO A 224 -22.23 -3.59 -17.53
CA PRO A 224 -21.02 -2.77 -17.59
C PRO A 224 -20.41 -2.60 -16.19
N GLU A 225 -19.10 -2.73 -16.09
CA GLU A 225 -18.38 -2.72 -14.82
C GLU A 225 -17.34 -1.61 -14.79
N ARG A 226 -17.20 -0.93 -13.64
CA ARG A 226 -16.15 0.07 -13.40
C ARG A 226 -15.35 -0.30 -12.16
N HIS A 227 -14.07 -0.46 -12.32
CA HIS A 227 -13.15 -0.66 -11.21
C HIS A 227 -12.60 0.69 -10.74
N LEU A 228 -12.76 0.97 -9.45
CA LEU A 228 -12.26 2.18 -8.80
C LEU A 228 -11.16 1.79 -7.82
N PHE A 229 -9.92 2.12 -8.16
CA PHE A 229 -8.78 1.95 -7.26
C PHE A 229 -8.47 3.29 -6.58
N VAL A 230 -8.79 3.37 -5.28
CA VAL A 230 -8.60 4.57 -4.48
C VAL A 230 -7.25 4.50 -3.79
N SER A 231 -6.47 5.56 -3.91
CA SER A 231 -5.18 5.72 -3.24
C SER A 231 -5.00 7.16 -2.80
N ASP A 232 -3.95 7.43 -2.01
CA ASP A 232 -3.56 8.79 -1.67
C ASP A 232 -2.10 9.07 -2.00
N LEU A 233 -1.74 10.34 -2.11
CA LEU A 233 -0.40 10.79 -2.45
C LEU A 233 0.01 11.96 -1.55
N LYS A 234 1.13 11.81 -0.84
CA LYS A 234 1.78 12.88 -0.08
C LYS A 234 2.95 13.43 -0.90
N LEU A 235 2.76 14.59 -1.52
CA LEU A 235 3.68 15.19 -2.48
C LEU A 235 4.29 16.48 -1.92
N ALA A 236 5.61 16.60 -1.98
CA ALA A 236 6.32 17.83 -1.67
C ALA A 236 6.29 18.81 -2.85
N ARG A 237 6.55 20.12 -2.57
CA ARG A 237 6.57 21.18 -3.59
C ARG A 237 7.64 20.97 -4.67
N ASP A 238 8.71 20.27 -4.34
CA ASP A 238 9.80 19.96 -5.26
C ASP A 238 9.49 18.79 -6.20
N GLY A 239 8.30 18.19 -6.08
CA GLY A 239 7.84 17.05 -6.87
C GLY A 239 8.22 15.69 -6.28
N THR A 240 8.89 15.62 -5.13
CA THR A 240 9.19 14.34 -4.49
C THR A 240 8.01 13.80 -3.69
N ILE A 241 7.92 12.48 -3.54
CA ILE A 241 7.03 11.85 -2.56
C ILE A 241 7.60 12.19 -1.18
N ALA A 242 6.85 12.95 -0.37
CA ALA A 242 7.30 13.39 0.94
C ALA A 242 7.58 12.19 1.85
N PRO A 243 8.66 12.17 2.62
CA PRO A 243 8.93 11.13 3.61
C PRO A 243 7.88 11.14 4.72
N ASN A 244 7.82 10.05 5.50
CA ASN A 244 7.02 10.03 6.70
C ASN A 244 7.57 11.02 7.74
N ASP A 245 6.68 11.80 8.33
CA ASP A 245 6.97 12.60 9.51
C ASP A 245 6.55 11.87 10.81
N MET A 246 6.70 12.52 11.96
CA MET A 246 6.31 11.94 13.24
C MET A 246 4.81 11.62 13.30
N MET A 247 3.96 12.45 12.71
CA MET A 247 2.51 12.22 12.70
C MET A 247 2.14 11.03 11.84
N ASP A 248 2.82 10.84 10.70
CA ASP A 248 2.65 9.65 9.85
C ASP A 248 3.01 8.36 10.60
N TRP A 249 4.05 8.39 11.44
CA TRP A 249 4.45 7.24 12.26
C TRP A 249 3.47 6.94 13.39
N MET A 250 2.91 7.97 14.00
CA MET A 250 1.99 7.82 15.14
C MET A 250 0.55 7.48 14.71
N ASN A 251 0.05 8.08 13.64
CA ASN A 251 -1.37 8.04 13.27
C ASN A 251 -1.63 7.36 11.92
N GLY A 252 -0.60 6.88 11.25
CA GLY A 252 -0.67 6.44 9.86
C GLY A 252 -0.46 7.59 8.87
N ARG A 253 0.09 7.26 7.71
CA ARG A 253 0.37 8.21 6.64
C ARG A 253 -0.92 8.64 5.94
N GLN A 254 -1.09 9.93 5.74
CA GLN A 254 -2.15 10.51 4.91
C GLN A 254 -1.54 11.44 3.85
N GLY A 255 -1.92 11.22 2.60
CA GLY A 255 -1.60 12.11 1.49
C GLY A 255 -2.62 13.24 1.33
N GLN A 256 -2.15 14.42 0.95
CA GLN A 256 -3.07 15.56 0.68
C GLN A 256 -3.88 15.41 -0.62
N PHE A 257 -3.53 14.44 -1.48
CA PHE A 257 -4.27 14.14 -2.70
C PHE A 257 -4.89 12.76 -2.63
N VAL A 258 -6.22 12.68 -2.64
CA VAL A 258 -6.93 11.42 -2.89
C VAL A 258 -7.06 11.25 -4.39
N LEU A 259 -6.66 10.07 -4.87
CA LEU A 259 -6.65 9.69 -6.27
C LEU A 259 -7.60 8.52 -6.51
N VAL A 260 -8.27 8.52 -7.64
CA VAL A 260 -9.06 7.38 -8.13
C VAL A 260 -8.50 6.99 -9.50
N ASN A 261 -8.05 5.76 -9.64
CA ASN A 261 -7.33 5.27 -10.81
C ASN A 261 -6.15 6.19 -11.21
N GLY A 262 -5.47 6.76 -10.20
CA GLY A 262 -4.36 7.67 -10.39
C GLY A 262 -4.71 9.13 -10.74
N ALA A 263 -5.99 9.49 -10.82
CA ALA A 263 -6.45 10.85 -11.11
C ALA A 263 -7.10 11.52 -9.90
N ARG A 264 -6.85 12.82 -9.70
CA ARG A 264 -7.48 13.62 -8.67
C ARG A 264 -8.88 14.03 -9.10
N ARG A 265 -9.92 13.69 -8.29
CA ARG A 265 -11.33 14.05 -8.55
C ARG A 265 -11.73 13.80 -10.01
N PRO A 266 -11.57 12.57 -10.54
CA PRO A 266 -11.97 12.30 -11.92
C PRO A 266 -13.48 12.44 -12.08
N ARG A 267 -13.93 12.72 -13.30
CA ARG A 267 -15.34 12.70 -13.67
C ARG A 267 -15.75 11.30 -14.08
N ILE A 268 -16.83 10.82 -13.52
CA ILE A 268 -17.44 9.54 -13.87
C ILE A 268 -18.76 9.88 -14.58
N ALA A 269 -18.87 9.52 -15.86
CA ALA A 269 -20.14 9.53 -16.55
C ALA A 269 -20.85 8.20 -16.24
N LEU A 270 -21.99 8.25 -15.57
CA LEU A 270 -22.79 7.07 -15.24
C LEU A 270 -23.92 6.94 -16.25
N THR A 271 -24.12 5.74 -16.76
CA THR A 271 -25.35 5.31 -17.40
C THR A 271 -26.15 4.52 -16.37
N GLY A 272 -27.47 4.53 -16.42
CA GLY A 272 -28.31 3.95 -15.36
C GLY A 272 -28.21 2.43 -15.19
N ASP A 273 -27.45 1.75 -16.04
CA ASP A 273 -27.26 0.31 -16.16
C ASP A 273 -25.82 -0.17 -15.84
N GLU A 274 -25.02 0.66 -15.16
CA GLU A 274 -23.66 0.32 -14.74
C GLU A 274 -23.58 -0.17 -13.28
N ARG A 275 -22.60 -1.03 -12.97
CA ARG A 275 -22.24 -1.50 -11.63
C ARG A 275 -20.82 -1.11 -11.20
#